data_35e032f89b64469f9a4b5f81126f0b9f
#
_entry.id   35e032f89b64469f9a4b5f81126f0b9f
#
_cell.length_a   1.000
_cell.length_b   1.000
_cell.length_c   1.000
_cell.angle_alpha   90.00
_cell.angle_beta   90.00
_cell.angle_gamma   90.00
#
_symmetry.space_group_name_H-M   'P 1'
#
loop_
_entity.id
_entity.type
_entity.pdbx_description
1 polymer ?
#
loop_
_entity_poly.entity_id
_entity_poly.type
_entity_poly.pdbx_seq_one_letter_code
_entity_poly.pdbx_strand_id
1 'polypeptide(L)'
;MILRHATEGAEMVATSDMMDGRIGAIREAFEQNNFTKTGIMAYSAKYASCFYGPFRDALDSAPGFGDKKTYQMDYANRIEAVKEALMDVEEGADIVMVKPGLPYLDIVREVKNAVDVPVSVYNISGEYAMIKAAAKMG
;
A
#
# COMPACT_ATOMS: atom_id res chain seq x y z
N MET A 1 -15.45 8.87 4.67
CA MET A 1 -14.21 9.04 5.46
C MET A 1 -13.15 9.79 4.68
N ILE A 2 -12.78 9.41 3.46
CA ILE A 2 -11.71 10.05 2.65
C ILE A 2 -11.99 11.52 2.33
N LEU A 3 -13.20 11.88 1.91
CA LEU A 3 -13.57 13.27 1.70
C LEU A 3 -13.37 14.14 2.94
N ARG A 4 -13.65 13.59 4.14
CA ARG A 4 -13.40 14.31 5.38
C ARG A 4 -11.92 14.64 5.58
N HIS A 5 -11.01 13.72 5.25
CA HIS A 5 -9.57 14.01 5.32
C HIS A 5 -9.18 15.15 4.37
N ALA A 6 -9.70 15.15 3.14
CA ALA A 6 -9.45 16.22 2.18
C ALA A 6 -10.04 17.56 2.66
N THR A 7 -11.26 17.56 3.25
CA THR A 7 -11.89 18.75 3.85
C THR A 7 -11.05 19.33 4.99
N GLU A 8 -10.40 18.49 5.79
CA GLU A 8 -9.50 18.91 6.89
C GLU A 8 -8.09 19.30 6.41
N GLY A 9 -7.87 19.34 5.08
CA GLY A 9 -6.64 19.82 4.48
C GLY A 9 -5.59 18.76 4.17
N ALA A 10 -5.94 17.48 4.12
CA ALA A 10 -5.00 16.46 3.67
C ALA A 10 -4.64 16.67 2.19
N GLU A 11 -3.35 16.83 1.90
CA GLU A 11 -2.82 16.97 0.54
C GLU A 11 -2.72 15.63 -0.19
N MET A 12 -2.68 14.53 0.55
CA MET A 12 -2.64 13.17 0.03
C MET A 12 -3.37 12.20 0.96
N VAL A 13 -4.05 11.23 0.37
CA VAL A 13 -4.64 10.10 1.09
C VAL A 13 -3.97 8.79 0.67
N ALA A 14 -3.84 7.86 1.62
CA ALA A 14 -3.26 6.54 1.37
C ALA A 14 -4.24 5.47 1.86
N THR A 15 -4.87 4.79 0.92
CA THR A 15 -5.86 3.76 1.23
C THR A 15 -5.19 2.40 1.37
N SER A 16 -5.39 1.74 2.50
CA SER A 16 -4.71 0.48 2.82
C SER A 16 -5.51 -0.77 2.45
N ASP A 17 -6.68 -0.61 1.89
CA ASP A 17 -7.42 -1.70 1.27
C ASP A 17 -6.91 -1.97 -0.15
N MET A 18 -7.18 -3.17 -0.67
CA MET A 18 -6.76 -3.62 -1.99
C MET A 18 -7.98 -3.98 -2.84
N MET A 19 -9.05 -3.21 -2.71
CA MET A 19 -10.32 -3.48 -3.40
C MET A 19 -10.32 -2.81 -4.76
N ASP A 20 -10.50 -3.59 -5.82
CA ASP A 20 -10.62 -3.12 -7.21
C ASP A 20 -11.71 -2.03 -7.33
N GLY A 21 -11.43 -1.01 -8.13
CA GLY A 21 -12.32 0.13 -8.34
C GLY A 21 -12.35 1.14 -7.18
N ARG A 22 -11.62 0.88 -6.09
CA ARG A 22 -11.62 1.77 -4.93
C ARG A 22 -10.90 3.08 -5.22
N ILE A 23 -9.77 3.02 -5.89
CA ILE A 23 -9.00 4.21 -6.28
C ILE A 23 -9.82 5.08 -7.22
N GLY A 24 -10.45 4.47 -8.23
CA GLY A 24 -11.33 5.17 -9.16
C GLY A 24 -12.49 5.87 -8.46
N ALA A 25 -13.17 5.19 -7.54
CA ALA A 25 -14.26 5.78 -6.77
C ALA A 25 -13.80 6.96 -5.90
N ILE A 26 -12.58 6.90 -5.35
CA ILE A 26 -12.00 8.01 -4.56
C ILE A 26 -11.67 9.18 -5.48
N ARG A 27 -11.05 8.94 -6.63
CA ARG A 27 -10.72 9.98 -7.60
C ARG A 27 -11.99 10.70 -8.05
N GLU A 28 -13.01 9.95 -8.44
CA GLU A 28 -14.29 10.52 -8.83
C GLU A 28 -14.91 11.37 -7.71
N ALA A 29 -14.89 10.87 -6.47
CA ALA A 29 -15.40 11.63 -5.34
C ALA A 29 -14.61 12.93 -5.08
N PHE A 30 -13.27 12.92 -5.28
CA PHE A 30 -12.45 14.12 -5.18
C PHE A 30 -12.79 15.14 -6.26
N GLU A 31 -12.91 14.71 -7.51
CA GLU A 31 -13.28 15.59 -8.63
C GLU A 31 -14.65 16.24 -8.41
N GLN A 32 -15.66 15.45 -8.02
CA GLN A 32 -17.01 15.93 -7.75
C GLN A 32 -17.09 16.94 -6.60
N ASN A 33 -16.15 16.91 -5.66
CA ASN A 33 -16.09 17.80 -4.50
C ASN A 33 -15.00 18.87 -4.60
N ASN A 34 -14.41 19.08 -5.79
CA ASN A 34 -13.35 20.06 -6.06
C ASN A 34 -12.03 19.86 -5.30
N PHE A 35 -11.72 18.62 -4.87
CA PHE A 35 -10.44 18.26 -4.30
C PHE A 35 -9.43 17.78 -5.35
N THR A 36 -9.37 18.45 -6.50
CA THR A 36 -8.58 18.08 -7.68
C THR A 36 -7.07 18.05 -7.45
N LYS A 37 -6.59 18.66 -6.34
CA LYS A 37 -5.18 18.71 -5.96
C LYS A 37 -4.80 17.69 -4.90
N THR A 38 -5.77 16.94 -4.33
CA THR A 38 -5.50 15.93 -3.32
C THR A 38 -5.00 14.65 -3.98
N GLY A 39 -3.78 14.26 -3.67
CA GLY A 39 -3.15 13.05 -4.21
C GLY A 39 -3.70 11.76 -3.62
N ILE A 40 -3.56 10.68 -4.36
CA ILE A 40 -3.95 9.32 -3.93
C ILE A 40 -2.72 8.41 -4.02
N MET A 41 -2.33 7.83 -2.88
CA MET A 41 -1.34 6.76 -2.81
C MET A 41 -2.05 5.43 -2.64
N ALA A 42 -1.94 4.55 -3.63
CA ALA A 42 -2.56 3.23 -3.60
C ALA A 42 -1.61 2.18 -2.98
N TYR A 43 -2.16 1.31 -2.14
CA TYR A 43 -1.46 0.12 -1.63
C TYR A 43 -1.60 -1.02 -2.65
N SER A 44 -1.03 -0.86 -3.82
CA SER A 44 -1.23 -1.72 -5.00
C SER A 44 -0.70 -3.13 -4.79
N ALA A 45 0.52 -3.28 -4.29
CA ALA A 45 1.17 -4.57 -4.06
C ALA A 45 1.40 -4.82 -2.58
N LYS A 46 0.37 -5.29 -1.88
CA LYS A 46 0.42 -5.56 -0.44
C LYS A 46 0.38 -7.07 -0.18
N TYR A 47 1.53 -7.63 0.15
CA TYR A 47 1.72 -9.07 0.36
C TYR A 47 1.36 -9.51 1.77
N ALA A 48 0.80 -10.70 1.90
CA ALA A 48 0.70 -11.38 3.19
C ALA A 48 2.12 -11.68 3.72
N SER A 49 2.38 -11.37 5.00
CA SER A 49 3.71 -11.50 5.57
C SER A 49 3.69 -11.71 7.08
N CYS A 50 4.61 -12.55 7.60
CA CYS A 50 4.85 -12.67 9.04
C CYS A 50 5.47 -11.40 9.65
N PHE A 51 6.09 -10.53 8.84
CA PHE A 51 6.69 -9.28 9.31
C PHE A 51 5.70 -8.24 9.82
N TYR A 52 4.38 -8.49 9.69
CA TYR A 52 3.35 -7.68 10.36
C TYR A 52 3.19 -8.01 11.87
N GLY A 53 3.81 -9.07 12.39
CA GLY A 53 3.64 -9.53 13.76
C GLY A 53 3.79 -8.42 14.79
N PRO A 54 4.95 -7.74 14.91
CA PRO A 54 5.16 -6.71 15.94
C PRO A 54 4.14 -5.57 15.88
N PHE A 55 3.67 -5.20 14.70
CA PHE A 55 2.64 -4.17 14.52
C PHE A 55 1.26 -4.65 14.97
N ARG A 56 0.91 -5.91 14.67
CA ARG A 56 -0.36 -6.49 15.11
C ARG A 56 -0.44 -6.60 16.62
N ASP A 57 0.66 -7.01 17.26
CA ASP A 57 0.77 -7.12 18.71
C ASP A 57 0.65 -5.73 19.36
N ALA A 58 1.34 -4.73 18.81
CA ALA A 58 1.33 -3.36 19.36
C ALA A 58 -0.02 -2.66 19.25
N LEU A 59 -0.83 -2.96 18.23
CA LEU A 59 -2.14 -2.33 17.99
C LEU A 59 -3.33 -3.21 18.37
N ASP A 60 -3.09 -4.42 18.92
CA ASP A 60 -4.14 -5.42 19.13
C ASP A 60 -5.02 -5.61 17.88
N SER A 61 -4.36 -5.58 16.72
CA SER A 61 -5.01 -5.57 15.39
C SER A 61 -4.96 -6.93 14.69
N ALA A 62 -4.72 -8.00 15.44
CA ALA A 62 -4.89 -9.35 14.95
C ALA A 62 -6.35 -9.52 14.46
N PRO A 63 -6.59 -10.21 13.33
CA PRO A 63 -7.96 -10.45 12.89
C PRO A 63 -8.69 -11.26 13.97
N GLY A 64 -9.86 -10.79 14.38
CA GLY A 64 -10.70 -11.49 15.36
C GLY A 64 -11.24 -12.82 14.83
N PHE A 65 -11.18 -13.03 13.52
CA PHE A 65 -11.55 -14.26 12.83
C PHE A 65 -10.75 -14.40 11.53
N GLY A 66 -10.30 -15.62 11.23
CA GLY A 66 -9.55 -15.94 10.01
C GLY A 66 -8.17 -15.25 9.92
N ASP A 67 -7.73 -15.04 8.69
CA ASP A 67 -6.49 -14.31 8.38
C ASP A 67 -6.71 -13.30 7.25
N LYS A 68 -5.71 -12.47 6.97
CA LYS A 68 -5.79 -11.44 5.92
C LYS A 68 -5.38 -11.97 4.53
N LYS A 69 -5.10 -13.26 4.38
CA LYS A 69 -4.67 -13.86 3.11
C LYS A 69 -5.76 -13.89 2.05
N THR A 70 -7.01 -13.66 2.42
CA THR A 70 -8.14 -13.59 1.49
C THR A 70 -8.06 -12.39 0.55
N TYR A 71 -7.32 -11.32 0.92
CA TYR A 71 -7.19 -10.10 0.12
C TYR A 71 -5.76 -9.59 0.00
N GLN A 72 -4.84 -10.00 0.89
CA GLN A 72 -3.42 -9.73 0.72
C GLN A 72 -2.83 -10.74 -0.24
N MET A 73 -1.94 -10.27 -1.12
CA MET A 73 -1.34 -11.07 -2.18
C MET A 73 -0.53 -12.24 -1.63
N ASP A 74 -0.54 -13.34 -2.35
CA ASP A 74 0.36 -14.46 -2.09
C ASP A 74 1.82 -14.03 -2.34
N TYR A 75 2.69 -14.40 -1.42
CA TYR A 75 4.12 -14.02 -1.45
C TYR A 75 4.86 -14.52 -2.70
N ALA A 76 4.37 -15.56 -3.37
CA ALA A 76 4.95 -16.12 -4.58
C ALA A 76 4.38 -15.54 -5.88
N ASN A 77 3.33 -14.71 -5.80
CA ASN A 77 2.67 -14.14 -6.97
C ASN A 77 3.19 -12.75 -7.30
N ARG A 78 4.16 -12.66 -8.21
CA ARG A 78 4.70 -11.38 -8.69
C ARG A 78 3.87 -10.74 -9.81
N ILE A 79 3.15 -11.57 -10.60
CA ILE A 79 2.41 -11.08 -11.78
C ILE A 79 1.25 -10.20 -11.35
N GLU A 80 0.56 -10.58 -10.30
CA GLU A 80 -0.54 -9.81 -9.71
C GLU A 80 -0.09 -8.42 -9.27
N ALA A 81 1.10 -8.29 -8.65
CA ALA A 81 1.62 -7.01 -8.19
C ALA A 81 1.73 -5.95 -9.31
N VAL A 82 2.23 -6.36 -10.47
CA VAL A 82 2.35 -5.46 -11.63
C VAL A 82 0.97 -5.12 -12.19
N LYS A 83 0.08 -6.12 -12.28
CA LYS A 83 -1.29 -5.94 -12.75
C LYS A 83 -2.05 -4.94 -11.87
N GLU A 84 -2.04 -5.15 -10.55
CA GLU A 84 -2.71 -4.26 -9.60
C GLU A 84 -2.15 -2.83 -9.64
N ALA A 85 -0.83 -2.68 -9.76
CA ALA A 85 -0.22 -1.36 -9.88
C ALA A 85 -0.67 -0.62 -11.16
N LEU A 86 -0.78 -1.32 -12.28
CA LEU A 86 -1.28 -0.75 -13.53
C LEU A 86 -2.75 -0.36 -13.42
N MET A 87 -3.59 -1.21 -12.83
CA MET A 87 -5.01 -0.93 -12.61
C MET A 87 -5.20 0.29 -11.71
N ASP A 88 -4.47 0.39 -10.60
CA ASP A 88 -4.53 1.55 -9.71
C ASP A 88 -4.11 2.86 -10.40
N VAL A 89 -3.12 2.81 -11.30
CA VAL A 89 -2.72 3.97 -12.13
C VAL A 89 -3.84 4.35 -13.09
N GLU A 90 -4.46 3.40 -13.76
CA GLU A 90 -5.61 3.64 -14.66
C GLU A 90 -6.80 4.23 -13.89
N GLU A 91 -7.01 3.82 -12.66
CA GLU A 91 -8.04 4.35 -11.75
C GLU A 91 -7.70 5.75 -11.20
N GLY A 92 -6.49 6.26 -11.42
CA GLY A 92 -6.08 7.61 -11.03
C GLY A 92 -5.24 7.71 -9.77
N ALA A 93 -4.49 6.67 -9.39
CA ALA A 93 -3.48 6.78 -8.36
C ALA A 93 -2.31 7.67 -8.82
N ASP A 94 -1.87 8.58 -7.94
CA ASP A 94 -0.69 9.42 -8.18
C ASP A 94 0.61 8.72 -7.74
N ILE A 95 0.51 7.80 -6.80
CA ILE A 95 1.63 6.98 -6.29
C ILE A 95 1.12 5.56 -6.08
N VAL A 96 1.89 4.56 -6.48
CA VAL A 96 1.63 3.15 -6.16
C VAL A 96 2.65 2.63 -5.13
N MET A 97 2.25 1.67 -4.29
CA MET A 97 3.06 1.21 -3.17
C MET A 97 3.24 -0.30 -3.17
N VAL A 98 4.47 -0.74 -2.88
CA VAL A 98 4.81 -2.12 -2.56
C VAL A 98 5.02 -2.27 -1.04
N LYS A 99 4.38 -3.28 -0.43
CA LYS A 99 4.40 -3.53 1.02
C LYS A 99 4.32 -5.04 1.32
N PRO A 100 5.21 -5.62 2.12
CA PRO A 100 6.44 -5.06 2.70
C PRO A 100 7.48 -4.62 1.65
N GLY A 101 8.55 -3.95 2.07
CA GLY A 101 9.55 -3.40 1.19
C GLY A 101 10.73 -4.31 0.91
N LEU A 102 11.56 -4.57 1.91
CA LEU A 102 12.85 -5.26 1.74
C LEU A 102 12.75 -6.66 1.11
N PRO A 103 11.76 -7.51 1.45
CA PRO A 103 11.65 -8.84 0.84
C PRO A 103 11.21 -8.83 -0.62
N TYR A 104 10.78 -7.67 -1.16
CA TYR A 104 10.15 -7.52 -2.47
C TYR A 104 10.81 -6.43 -3.33
N LEU A 105 12.14 -6.26 -3.24
CA LEU A 105 12.88 -5.28 -4.06
C LEU A 105 12.84 -5.61 -5.55
N ASP A 106 12.72 -6.88 -5.91
CA ASP A 106 12.45 -7.36 -7.26
C ASP A 106 11.10 -6.86 -7.78
N ILE A 107 10.04 -6.98 -6.97
CA ILE A 107 8.69 -6.46 -7.27
C ILE A 107 8.70 -4.94 -7.39
N VAL A 108 9.41 -4.24 -6.51
CA VAL A 108 9.60 -2.78 -6.60
C VAL A 108 10.20 -2.40 -7.94
N ARG A 109 11.20 -3.16 -8.41
CA ARG A 109 11.83 -2.92 -9.71
C ARG A 109 10.87 -3.22 -10.88
N GLU A 110 10.13 -4.34 -10.82
CA GLU A 110 9.17 -4.69 -11.87
C GLU A 110 8.03 -3.66 -11.96
N VAL A 111 7.45 -3.28 -10.84
CA VAL A 111 6.42 -2.23 -10.80
C VAL A 111 6.96 -0.90 -11.33
N LYS A 112 8.17 -0.48 -10.89
CA LYS A 112 8.78 0.77 -11.39
C LYS A 112 9.06 0.75 -12.88
N ASN A 113 9.34 -0.38 -13.45
CA ASN A 113 9.53 -0.49 -14.90
C ASN A 113 8.19 -0.48 -15.68
N ALA A 114 7.08 -0.79 -15.02
CA ALA A 114 5.75 -0.90 -15.64
C ALA A 114 4.92 0.38 -15.54
N VAL A 115 5.21 1.27 -14.57
CA VAL A 115 4.42 2.48 -14.33
C VAL A 115 5.27 3.75 -14.44
N ASP A 116 4.66 4.85 -14.88
CA ASP A 116 5.30 6.17 -15.00
C ASP A 116 5.19 6.99 -13.70
N VAL A 117 4.27 6.64 -12.81
CA VAL A 117 4.09 7.31 -11.52
C VAL A 117 5.20 6.92 -10.52
N PRO A 118 5.43 7.70 -9.45
CA PRO A 118 6.33 7.31 -8.37
C PRO A 118 5.91 5.99 -7.72
N VAL A 119 6.90 5.17 -7.36
CA VAL A 119 6.71 3.94 -6.59
C VAL A 119 7.19 4.15 -5.16
N SER A 120 6.29 3.98 -4.21
CA SER A 120 6.57 4.00 -2.79
C SER A 120 6.85 2.60 -2.26
N VAL A 121 7.63 2.53 -1.18
CA VAL A 121 7.96 1.28 -0.50
C VAL A 121 7.66 1.45 0.99
N TYR A 122 6.94 0.51 1.58
CA TYR A 122 6.62 0.53 2.99
C TYR A 122 7.40 -0.53 3.76
N ASN A 123 8.37 -0.10 4.57
CA ASN A 123 9.03 -0.99 5.52
C ASN A 123 8.15 -1.17 6.75
N ILE A 124 7.70 -2.40 6.99
CA ILE A 124 6.80 -2.72 8.10
C ILE A 124 7.55 -3.03 9.40
N SER A 125 6.82 -3.25 10.49
CA SER A 125 7.39 -3.36 11.83
C SER A 125 8.44 -4.46 11.99
N GLY A 126 8.27 -5.61 11.34
CA GLY A 126 9.27 -6.69 11.36
C GLY A 126 10.56 -6.30 10.64
N GLU A 127 10.47 -5.62 9.49
CA GLU A 127 11.63 -5.10 8.77
C GLU A 127 12.37 -4.05 9.62
N TYR A 128 11.63 -3.13 10.22
CA TYR A 128 12.20 -2.14 11.15
C TYR A 128 12.92 -2.82 12.32
N ALA A 129 12.30 -3.82 12.94
CA ALA A 129 12.88 -4.56 14.05
C ALA A 129 14.20 -5.26 13.67
N MET A 130 14.26 -5.89 12.49
CA MET A 130 15.47 -6.52 11.97
C MET A 130 16.60 -5.51 11.75
N ILE A 131 16.30 -4.36 11.11
CA ILE A 131 17.29 -3.30 10.86
C ILE A 131 17.83 -2.76 12.20
N LYS A 132 16.94 -2.50 13.17
CA LYS A 132 17.34 -1.98 14.48
C LYS A 132 18.14 -3.00 15.28
N ALA A 133 17.84 -4.29 15.16
CA ALA A 133 18.61 -5.34 15.83
C ALA A 133 20.02 -5.43 15.23
N ALA A 134 20.16 -5.47 13.92
CA ALA A 134 21.45 -5.48 13.23
C ALA A 134 22.29 -4.24 13.59
N ALA A 135 21.70 -3.06 13.57
CA ALA A 135 22.40 -1.81 13.91
C ALA A 135 22.90 -1.73 15.36
N LYS A 136 22.33 -2.51 16.28
CA LYS A 136 22.81 -2.60 17.67
C LYS A 136 24.03 -3.55 17.82
N MET A 137 24.21 -4.44 16.87
CA MET A 137 25.30 -5.41 16.88
C MET A 137 26.55 -4.92 16.14
N GLY A 138 26.51 -3.80 15.44
CA GLY A 138 27.56 -3.21 14.64
C GLY A 138 27.36 -3.53 13.19
#